data_705e5c14ad2295d44302700e66f9f200
#
_entry.id   705e5c14ad2295d44302700e66f9f200
#
_cell.length_a   1.000
_cell.length_b   1.000
_cell.length_c   1.000
_cell.angle_alpha   90.00
_cell.angle_beta   90.00
_cell.angle_gamma   90.00
#
_symmetry.space_group_name_H-M   'P 1'
#
loop_
_entity.id
_entity.type
_entity.pdbx_description
1 polymer ?
#
loop_
_entity_poly.entity_id
_entity_poly.type
_entity_poly.pdbx_seq_one_letter_code
_entity_poly.pdbx_strand_id
1 'polypeptide(L)'
;MERIDGRRPDQLRPVEIIPGINRFAEGSCLIRCGNTHVLCTASVEDRPPRHVPEGEGWVTAEYSMLPRANRERSRRDISKLKLNGRSAEIQRLIGRALRSVVDMKKLGPWNITIDCDVLQGDGGTRTASITGGFVSMMLAFRKMMEAGQLAEYPISGYVAAVSAGIVDDVPLLDLCYEEDSAAMVDLNCVMDDQGRLIEIQGTGEERPFTLDEQRQLVELCEKGIRRLQAVQKEILGV
;
A
#
# COMPACT_ATOMS: atom_id res chain seq x y z
N MET A 1 22.56 2.67 -17.53
CA MET A 1 22.27 1.32 -17.01
C MET A 1 20.99 0.81 -17.65
N GLU A 2 20.97 -0.39 -18.16
CA GLU A 2 19.75 -1.08 -18.61
C GLU A 2 19.18 -1.85 -17.40
N ARG A 3 17.90 -1.63 -17.06
CA ARG A 3 17.26 -2.35 -15.96
C ARG A 3 17.06 -3.81 -16.33
N ILE A 4 17.01 -4.71 -15.32
CA ILE A 4 16.92 -6.16 -15.50
C ILE A 4 15.70 -6.57 -16.36
N ASP A 5 14.61 -5.82 -16.27
CA ASP A 5 13.37 -6.04 -17.01
C ASP A 5 13.18 -5.09 -18.22
N GLY A 6 14.20 -4.34 -18.61
CA GLY A 6 14.19 -3.43 -19.74
C GLY A 6 13.39 -2.13 -19.54
N ARG A 7 12.89 -1.85 -18.33
CA ARG A 7 12.19 -0.59 -18.03
C ARG A 7 13.13 0.62 -18.05
N ARG A 8 12.57 1.79 -18.33
CA ARG A 8 13.27 3.06 -18.10
C ARG A 8 13.36 3.35 -16.59
N PRO A 9 14.33 4.17 -16.15
CA PRO A 9 14.50 4.55 -14.74
C PRO A 9 13.22 5.10 -14.08
N ASP A 10 12.39 5.83 -14.82
CA ASP A 10 11.15 6.47 -14.37
C ASP A 10 9.88 5.66 -14.63
N GLN A 11 10.01 4.39 -14.95
CA GLN A 11 8.88 3.55 -15.37
C GLN A 11 8.45 2.58 -14.27
N LEU A 12 7.13 2.56 -13.97
CA LEU A 12 6.52 1.54 -13.13
C LEU A 12 6.53 0.16 -13.81
N ARG A 13 6.56 -0.90 -13.02
CA ARG A 13 6.17 -2.24 -13.50
C ARG A 13 4.72 -2.20 -14.00
N PRO A 14 4.30 -3.14 -14.85
CA PRO A 14 2.89 -3.29 -15.20
C PRO A 14 2.04 -3.40 -13.92
N VAL A 15 0.99 -2.58 -13.84
CA VAL A 15 0.07 -2.55 -12.69
C VAL A 15 -1.30 -3.02 -13.13
N GLU A 16 -1.85 -3.98 -12.41
CA GLU A 16 -3.21 -4.49 -12.59
C GLU A 16 -3.90 -4.56 -11.24
N ILE A 17 -5.14 -4.10 -11.15
CA ILE A 17 -5.98 -4.22 -9.96
C ILE A 17 -7.27 -4.92 -10.37
N ILE A 18 -7.53 -6.11 -9.82
CA ILE A 18 -8.70 -6.93 -10.11
C ILE A 18 -9.64 -6.86 -8.89
N PRO A 19 -10.78 -6.14 -8.98
CA PRO A 19 -11.71 -6.01 -7.87
C PRO A 19 -12.59 -7.26 -7.70
N GLY A 20 -13.19 -7.41 -6.51
CA GLY A 20 -14.21 -8.41 -6.24
C GLY A 20 -13.70 -9.85 -6.12
N ILE A 21 -12.44 -10.05 -5.74
CA ILE A 21 -11.80 -11.37 -5.66
C ILE A 21 -12.38 -12.22 -4.51
N ASN A 22 -12.80 -11.61 -3.42
CA ASN A 22 -13.38 -12.30 -2.27
C ASN A 22 -14.86 -11.94 -2.13
N ARG A 23 -15.75 -12.94 -2.18
CA ARG A 23 -17.22 -12.74 -2.12
C ARG A 23 -17.72 -12.42 -0.72
N PHE A 24 -16.96 -12.69 0.33
CA PHE A 24 -17.38 -12.51 1.71
C PHE A 24 -16.96 -11.15 2.27
N ALA A 25 -15.85 -10.59 1.80
CA ALA A 25 -15.40 -9.27 2.20
C ALA A 25 -16.33 -8.17 1.68
N GLU A 26 -16.46 -7.09 2.41
CA GLU A 26 -17.20 -5.90 1.96
C GLU A 26 -16.53 -5.24 0.77
N GLY A 27 -15.20 -5.25 0.73
CA GLY A 27 -14.41 -4.85 -0.43
C GLY A 27 -13.20 -5.75 -0.61
N SER A 28 -12.81 -6.03 -1.83
CA SER A 28 -11.60 -6.82 -2.08
C SER A 28 -10.99 -6.55 -3.45
N CYS A 29 -9.68 -6.68 -3.55
CA CYS A 29 -8.98 -6.69 -4.82
C CYS A 29 -7.71 -7.53 -4.76
N LEU A 30 -7.26 -7.98 -5.92
CA LEU A 30 -5.90 -8.47 -6.14
C LEU A 30 -5.13 -7.38 -6.88
N ILE A 31 -4.12 -6.79 -6.24
CA ILE A 31 -3.18 -5.89 -6.90
C ILE A 31 -1.95 -6.67 -7.35
N ARG A 32 -1.54 -6.41 -8.59
CA ARG A 32 -0.30 -6.90 -9.19
C ARG A 32 0.55 -5.71 -9.63
N CYS A 33 1.79 -5.67 -9.15
CA CYS A 33 2.82 -4.74 -9.59
C CYS A 33 3.99 -5.58 -10.12
N GLY A 34 4.01 -5.83 -11.43
CA GLY A 34 4.88 -6.84 -12.00
C GLY A 34 4.62 -8.21 -11.35
N ASN A 35 5.68 -8.80 -10.78
CA ASN A 35 5.60 -10.08 -10.08
C ASN A 35 5.19 -9.95 -8.59
N THR A 36 4.98 -8.76 -8.06
CA THR A 36 4.43 -8.60 -6.72
C THR A 36 2.91 -8.69 -6.76
N HIS A 37 2.34 -9.65 -6.03
CA HIS A 37 0.90 -9.91 -5.96
C HIS A 37 0.42 -9.83 -4.52
N VAL A 38 -0.55 -8.98 -4.23
CA VAL A 38 -1.15 -8.82 -2.90
C VAL A 38 -2.66 -8.93 -2.99
N LEU A 39 -3.23 -9.84 -2.22
CA LEU A 39 -4.66 -9.88 -1.98
C LEU A 39 -4.99 -8.89 -0.86
N CYS A 40 -5.87 -7.94 -1.14
CA CYS A 40 -6.37 -6.99 -0.16
C CYS A 40 -7.87 -7.23 0.06
N THR A 41 -8.28 -7.31 1.31
CA THR A 41 -9.70 -7.41 1.70
C THR A 41 -10.04 -6.33 2.72
N ALA A 42 -11.28 -5.86 2.71
CA ALA A 42 -11.82 -4.94 3.70
C ALA A 42 -13.01 -5.59 4.40
N SER A 43 -12.92 -5.67 5.72
CA SER A 43 -13.97 -6.15 6.61
C SER A 43 -14.57 -4.99 7.39
N VAL A 44 -15.89 -4.94 7.49
CA VAL A 44 -16.65 -3.89 8.18
C VAL A 44 -17.25 -4.45 9.47
N GLU A 45 -16.98 -3.78 10.59
CA GLU A 45 -17.49 -4.13 11.91
C GLU A 45 -18.21 -2.91 12.54
N ASP A 46 -19.25 -3.16 13.33
CA ASP A 46 -20.08 -2.14 13.97
C ASP A 46 -19.49 -1.54 15.26
N ARG A 47 -18.28 -1.93 15.62
CA ARG A 47 -17.61 -1.53 16.87
C ARG A 47 -16.16 -1.11 16.65
N PRO A 48 -15.87 0.18 16.67
CA PRO A 48 -14.49 0.64 16.69
C PRO A 48 -13.77 0.25 18.00
N PRO A 49 -12.43 0.22 18.00
CA PRO A 49 -11.64 -0.05 19.20
C PRO A 49 -11.97 0.91 20.35
N ARG A 50 -11.84 0.47 21.60
CA ARG A 50 -12.19 1.26 22.82
C ARG A 50 -11.48 2.60 22.96
N HIS A 51 -10.36 2.81 22.28
CA HIS A 51 -9.61 4.06 22.35
C HIS A 51 -10.11 5.12 21.36
N VAL A 52 -11.04 4.77 20.47
CA VAL A 52 -11.62 5.68 19.48
C VAL A 52 -12.72 6.50 20.16
N PRO A 53 -12.79 7.83 19.93
CA PRO A 53 -13.85 8.66 20.47
C PRO A 53 -15.26 8.18 20.03
N GLU A 54 -16.25 8.39 20.90
CA GLU A 54 -17.63 8.04 20.62
C GLU A 54 -18.13 8.77 19.36
N GLY A 55 -18.76 8.03 18.45
CA GLY A 55 -19.26 8.57 17.18
C GLY A 55 -18.24 8.68 16.06
N GLU A 56 -16.98 8.34 16.32
CA GLU A 56 -15.93 8.27 15.29
C GLU A 56 -15.63 6.81 14.91
N GLY A 57 -15.28 6.60 13.65
CA GLY A 57 -14.85 5.31 13.14
C GLY A 57 -13.35 5.09 13.23
N TRP A 58 -12.93 3.93 12.77
CA TRP A 58 -11.52 3.58 12.72
C TRP A 58 -11.18 2.77 11.47
N VAL A 59 -9.95 2.94 10.98
CA VAL A 59 -9.38 2.09 9.93
C VAL A 59 -8.08 1.50 10.46
N THR A 60 -7.97 0.19 10.40
CA THR A 60 -6.76 -0.54 10.77
C THR A 60 -6.34 -1.46 9.63
N ALA A 61 -5.14 -2.01 9.72
CA ALA A 61 -4.66 -2.96 8.73
C ALA A 61 -3.87 -4.09 9.36
N GLU A 62 -3.95 -5.26 8.73
CA GLU A 62 -3.09 -6.40 8.96
C GLU A 62 -2.28 -6.70 7.70
N TYR A 63 -1.08 -7.25 7.88
CA TYR A 63 -0.19 -7.58 6.79
C TYR A 63 0.49 -8.92 7.05
N SER A 64 0.45 -9.78 6.07
CA SER A 64 1.09 -11.09 6.16
C SER A 64 1.68 -11.49 4.79
N MET A 65 2.70 -12.33 4.83
CA MET A 65 3.23 -12.98 3.63
C MET A 65 2.94 -14.48 3.68
N LEU A 66 2.42 -15.03 2.59
CA LEU A 66 2.28 -16.47 2.47
C LEU A 66 3.66 -17.16 2.56
N PRO A 67 3.74 -18.40 3.08
CA PRO A 67 5.01 -19.11 3.22
C PRO A 67 5.82 -19.20 1.93
N ARG A 68 5.16 -19.25 0.77
CA ARG A 68 5.78 -19.28 -0.57
C ARG A 68 5.66 -17.99 -1.34
N ALA A 69 5.40 -16.88 -0.65
CA ALA A 69 5.46 -15.55 -1.28
C ALA A 69 6.89 -15.20 -1.76
N ASN A 70 7.90 -15.79 -1.15
CA ASN A 70 9.32 -15.61 -1.51
C ASN A 70 9.87 -16.86 -2.26
N ARG A 71 11.05 -16.69 -2.87
CA ARG A 71 11.79 -17.79 -3.54
C ARG A 71 12.01 -18.98 -2.60
N GLU A 72 12.32 -18.70 -1.33
CA GLU A 72 12.42 -19.73 -0.28
C GLU A 72 11.19 -19.71 0.62
N ARG A 73 10.80 -20.90 1.11
CA ARG A 73 9.66 -21.03 2.00
C ARG A 73 9.98 -20.44 3.38
N SER A 74 9.23 -19.41 3.78
CA SER A 74 9.26 -18.86 5.14
C SER A 74 8.31 -19.63 6.07
N ARG A 75 8.57 -19.57 7.39
CA ARG A 75 7.63 -20.09 8.40
C ARG A 75 6.52 -19.05 8.63
N ARG A 76 5.30 -19.52 8.89
CA ARG A 76 4.20 -18.64 9.32
C ARG A 76 4.53 -18.00 10.67
N ASP A 77 4.15 -16.75 10.86
CA ASP A 77 4.43 -16.00 12.10
C ASP A 77 3.74 -16.67 13.30
N ILE A 78 2.52 -17.21 13.12
CA ILE A 78 1.80 -17.95 14.16
C ILE A 78 2.60 -19.13 14.72
N SER A 79 3.44 -19.78 13.93
CA SER A 79 4.27 -20.88 14.41
C SER A 79 5.42 -20.43 15.32
N LYS A 80 5.68 -19.13 15.39
CA LYS A 80 6.69 -18.53 16.28
C LYS A 80 6.07 -17.93 17.54
N LEU A 81 4.73 -17.96 17.68
CA LEU A 81 3.93 -17.32 18.74
C LEU A 81 4.28 -15.83 18.95
N LYS A 82 4.81 -15.18 17.92
CA LYS A 82 5.19 -13.78 17.94
C LYS A 82 5.05 -13.19 16.54
N LEU A 83 4.38 -12.06 16.46
CA LEU A 83 4.31 -11.28 15.22
C LEU A 83 5.72 -10.86 14.81
N ASN A 84 6.04 -10.99 13.54
CA ASN A 84 7.30 -10.51 12.99
C ASN A 84 7.35 -8.97 13.11
N GLY A 85 8.46 -8.40 13.59
CA GLY A 85 8.64 -6.96 13.74
C GLY A 85 8.41 -6.19 12.43
N ARG A 86 8.85 -6.74 11.29
CA ARG A 86 8.59 -6.20 9.96
C ARG A 86 7.09 -6.19 9.63
N SER A 87 6.37 -7.28 9.86
CA SER A 87 4.92 -7.33 9.63
C SER A 87 4.19 -6.31 10.50
N ALA A 88 4.55 -6.19 11.79
CA ALA A 88 3.97 -5.21 12.70
C ALA A 88 4.23 -3.76 12.27
N GLU A 89 5.42 -3.46 11.76
CA GLU A 89 5.77 -2.14 11.21
C GLU A 89 4.92 -1.82 9.99
N ILE A 90 4.83 -2.76 9.02
CA ILE A 90 4.09 -2.57 7.77
C ILE A 90 2.58 -2.43 8.03
N GLN A 91 1.99 -3.19 8.95
CA GLN A 91 0.60 -3.02 9.38
C GLN A 91 0.31 -1.59 9.84
N ARG A 92 1.19 -1.06 10.68
CA ARG A 92 1.06 0.32 11.20
C ARG A 92 1.21 1.36 10.10
N LEU A 93 2.11 1.15 9.15
CA LEU A 93 2.31 1.99 7.98
C LEU A 93 1.04 2.03 7.12
N ILE A 94 0.49 0.86 6.74
CA ILE A 94 -0.73 0.76 5.92
C ILE A 94 -1.89 1.47 6.63
N GLY A 95 -2.12 1.16 7.91
CA GLY A 95 -3.19 1.77 8.70
C GLY A 95 -3.07 3.30 8.76
N ARG A 96 -1.87 3.85 8.98
CA ARG A 96 -1.65 5.31 8.97
C ARG A 96 -1.91 5.92 7.61
N ALA A 97 -1.40 5.31 6.56
CA ALA A 97 -1.58 5.77 5.18
C ALA A 97 -3.07 5.86 4.82
N LEU A 98 -3.85 4.82 5.11
CA LEU A 98 -5.28 4.81 4.83
C LEU A 98 -6.06 5.82 5.67
N ARG A 99 -5.76 5.93 6.98
CA ARG A 99 -6.41 6.90 7.86
C ARG A 99 -6.16 8.35 7.46
N SER A 100 -5.05 8.66 6.82
CA SER A 100 -4.74 10.03 6.42
C SER A 100 -5.71 10.65 5.42
N VAL A 101 -6.44 9.80 4.70
CA VAL A 101 -7.43 10.22 3.69
C VAL A 101 -8.88 9.86 4.08
N VAL A 102 -9.12 9.39 5.30
CA VAL A 102 -10.46 9.07 5.82
C VAL A 102 -10.90 10.09 6.86
N ASP A 103 -12.11 10.60 6.70
CA ASP A 103 -12.80 11.38 7.72
C ASP A 103 -13.49 10.42 8.71
N MET A 104 -12.90 10.25 9.90
CA MET A 104 -13.37 9.31 10.91
C MET A 104 -14.75 9.67 11.47
N LYS A 105 -15.12 10.96 11.45
CA LYS A 105 -16.47 11.40 11.89
C LYS A 105 -17.53 11.02 10.86
N LYS A 106 -17.23 11.19 9.58
CA LYS A 106 -18.13 10.76 8.49
C LYS A 106 -18.22 9.23 8.40
N LEU A 107 -17.13 8.53 8.73
CA LEU A 107 -17.15 7.07 8.82
C LEU A 107 -18.13 6.61 9.92
N GLY A 108 -18.31 7.41 10.99
CA GLY A 108 -19.22 7.07 12.07
C GLY A 108 -18.75 5.86 12.90
N PRO A 109 -19.64 5.09 13.51
CA PRO A 109 -19.27 4.06 14.50
C PRO A 109 -18.75 2.77 13.86
N TRP A 110 -18.14 2.84 12.69
CA TRP A 110 -17.65 1.66 11.97
C TRP A 110 -16.14 1.46 12.15
N ASN A 111 -15.74 0.20 12.25
CA ASN A 111 -14.34 -0.21 12.16
C ASN A 111 -14.10 -0.90 10.82
N ILE A 112 -13.10 -0.46 10.09
CA ILE A 112 -12.67 -1.07 8.83
C ILE A 112 -11.31 -1.72 9.05
N THR A 113 -11.26 -3.04 8.89
CA THR A 113 -10.01 -3.80 8.92
C THR A 113 -9.60 -4.15 7.49
N ILE A 114 -8.40 -3.75 7.11
CA ILE A 114 -7.81 -4.06 5.80
C ILE A 114 -6.77 -5.16 5.99
N ASP A 115 -7.05 -6.33 5.45
CA ASP A 115 -6.10 -7.44 5.42
C ASP A 115 -5.33 -7.42 4.10
N CYS A 116 -4.00 -7.48 4.20
CA CYS A 116 -3.10 -7.49 3.05
C CYS A 116 -2.24 -8.77 3.09
N ASP A 117 -2.62 -9.75 2.28
CA ASP A 117 -1.92 -11.02 2.15
C ASP A 117 -1.04 -11.03 0.90
N VAL A 118 0.27 -11.04 1.10
CA VAL A 118 1.22 -11.14 -0.02
C VAL A 118 1.25 -12.58 -0.52
N LEU A 119 0.76 -12.78 -1.74
CA LEU A 119 0.76 -14.07 -2.42
C LEU A 119 2.12 -14.35 -3.06
N GLN A 120 2.74 -13.31 -3.62
CA GLN A 120 4.05 -13.34 -4.26
C GLN A 120 4.73 -11.99 -4.06
N GLY A 121 5.99 -11.99 -3.60
CA GLY A 121 6.79 -10.80 -3.36
C GLY A 121 7.96 -10.69 -4.33
N ASP A 122 8.08 -9.52 -4.98
CA ASP A 122 9.15 -9.15 -5.89
C ASP A 122 9.45 -7.65 -5.74
N GLY A 123 9.80 -7.22 -4.52
CA GLY A 123 9.95 -5.80 -4.17
C GLY A 123 8.61 -5.06 -4.03
N GLY A 124 8.56 -3.98 -3.25
CA GLY A 124 7.40 -3.09 -3.12
C GLY A 124 6.13 -3.71 -2.52
N THR A 125 6.22 -4.76 -1.70
CA THR A 125 5.03 -5.41 -1.13
C THR A 125 4.24 -4.47 -0.22
N ARG A 126 4.91 -3.64 0.60
CA ARG A 126 4.27 -2.65 1.48
C ARG A 126 3.55 -1.56 0.71
N THR A 127 4.13 -1.08 -0.38
CA THR A 127 3.55 -0.02 -1.22
C THR A 127 2.37 -0.54 -2.04
N ALA A 128 2.46 -1.74 -2.57
CA ALA A 128 1.34 -2.42 -3.22
C ALA A 128 0.17 -2.66 -2.24
N SER A 129 0.46 -3.04 -0.98
CA SER A 129 -0.55 -3.22 0.06
C SER A 129 -1.30 -1.92 0.38
N ILE A 130 -0.62 -0.78 0.44
CA ILE A 130 -1.28 0.53 0.63
C ILE A 130 -2.19 0.84 -0.56
N THR A 131 -1.68 0.70 -1.77
CA THR A 131 -2.39 1.04 -3.01
C THR A 131 -3.61 0.14 -3.24
N GLY A 132 -3.47 -1.17 -3.05
CA GLY A 132 -4.57 -2.13 -3.14
C GLY A 132 -5.52 -2.06 -1.95
N GLY A 133 -4.99 -1.87 -0.74
CA GLY A 133 -5.79 -1.68 0.48
C GLY A 133 -6.74 -0.49 0.37
N PHE A 134 -6.29 0.61 -0.23
CA PHE A 134 -7.16 1.76 -0.52
C PHE A 134 -8.32 1.38 -1.46
N VAL A 135 -8.05 0.64 -2.54
CA VAL A 135 -9.12 0.20 -3.46
C VAL A 135 -10.12 -0.72 -2.74
N SER A 136 -9.64 -1.67 -1.93
CA SER A 136 -10.53 -2.55 -1.16
C SER A 136 -11.39 -1.77 -0.17
N MET A 137 -10.82 -0.78 0.52
CA MET A 137 -11.54 0.13 1.42
C MET A 137 -12.63 0.91 0.67
N MET A 138 -12.33 1.46 -0.50
CA MET A 138 -13.30 2.20 -1.31
C MET A 138 -14.45 1.32 -1.81
N LEU A 139 -14.17 0.07 -2.17
CA LEU A 139 -15.20 -0.90 -2.54
C LEU A 139 -16.11 -1.24 -1.34
N ALA A 140 -15.55 -1.35 -0.14
CA ALA A 140 -16.32 -1.53 1.09
C ALA A 140 -17.22 -0.30 1.36
N PHE A 141 -16.68 0.91 1.26
CA PHE A 141 -17.50 2.13 1.41
C PHE A 141 -18.63 2.20 0.40
N ARG A 142 -18.39 1.79 -0.86
CA ARG A 142 -19.45 1.71 -1.87
C ARG A 142 -20.58 0.78 -1.42
N LYS A 143 -20.24 -0.41 -0.96
CA LYS A 143 -21.22 -1.39 -0.46
C LYS A 143 -21.98 -0.88 0.77
N MET A 144 -21.29 -0.17 1.67
CA MET A 144 -21.92 0.49 2.82
C MET A 144 -22.88 1.61 2.42
N MET A 145 -22.54 2.40 1.40
CA MET A 145 -23.43 3.41 0.81
C MET A 145 -24.68 2.77 0.21
N GLU A 146 -24.53 1.71 -0.57
CA GLU A 146 -25.63 0.94 -1.16
C GLU A 146 -26.56 0.33 -0.10
N ALA A 147 -26.00 -0.07 1.04
CA ALA A 147 -26.74 -0.59 2.19
C ALA A 147 -27.34 0.51 3.10
N GLY A 148 -27.11 1.80 2.81
CA GLY A 148 -27.57 2.92 3.63
C GLY A 148 -26.86 3.07 4.98
N GLN A 149 -25.70 2.44 5.15
CA GLN A 149 -24.88 2.50 6.35
C GLN A 149 -24.01 3.76 6.41
N LEU A 150 -23.69 4.35 5.25
CA LEU A 150 -23.00 5.64 5.11
C LEU A 150 -23.89 6.60 4.32
N ALA A 151 -23.91 7.88 4.73
CA ALA A 151 -24.62 8.94 4.02
C ALA A 151 -23.81 9.51 2.85
N GLU A 152 -22.48 9.50 2.95
CA GLU A 152 -21.53 9.97 1.95
C GLU A 152 -20.19 9.21 2.05
N TYR A 153 -19.36 9.30 1.04
CA TYR A 153 -18.02 8.71 1.12
C TYR A 153 -17.18 9.42 2.17
N PRO A 154 -16.63 8.69 3.17
CA PRO A 154 -15.85 9.29 4.26
C PRO A 154 -14.38 9.51 3.87
N ILE A 155 -14.11 10.03 2.67
CA ILE A 155 -12.73 10.27 2.20
C ILE A 155 -12.50 11.72 1.84
N SER A 156 -11.25 12.18 2.01
CA SER A 156 -10.76 13.50 1.63
C SER A 156 -9.89 13.49 0.38
N GLY A 157 -9.56 12.32 -0.16
CA GLY A 157 -8.71 12.15 -1.34
C GLY A 157 -8.30 10.70 -1.56
N TYR A 158 -7.42 10.49 -2.53
CA TYR A 158 -6.83 9.20 -2.86
C TYR A 158 -5.45 9.06 -2.22
N VAL A 159 -5.04 7.84 -1.93
CA VAL A 159 -3.69 7.53 -1.43
C VAL A 159 -3.10 6.38 -2.22
N ALA A 160 -1.84 6.50 -2.59
CA ALA A 160 -1.06 5.43 -3.17
C ALA A 160 0.40 5.51 -2.68
N ALA A 161 1.15 4.44 -2.89
CA ALA A 161 2.53 4.34 -2.47
C ALA A 161 3.37 3.63 -3.52
N VAL A 162 4.65 3.99 -3.58
CA VAL A 162 5.64 3.37 -4.47
C VAL A 162 7.02 3.40 -3.81
N SER A 163 7.90 2.49 -4.21
CA SER A 163 9.32 2.53 -3.87
C SER A 163 10.13 3.24 -4.94
N ALA A 164 11.25 3.82 -4.53
CA ALA A 164 12.32 4.28 -5.41
C ALA A 164 13.67 4.01 -4.73
N GLY A 165 14.74 3.96 -5.48
CA GLY A 165 16.05 3.77 -4.89
C GLY A 165 17.17 4.16 -5.83
N ILE A 166 18.42 4.08 -5.34
CA ILE A 166 19.62 4.32 -6.14
C ILE A 166 20.33 3.00 -6.32
N VAL A 167 20.44 2.56 -7.56
CA VAL A 167 21.16 1.34 -7.96
C VAL A 167 22.24 1.74 -8.96
N ASP A 168 23.50 1.38 -8.70
CA ASP A 168 24.64 1.79 -9.53
C ASP A 168 24.64 3.30 -9.84
N ASP A 169 24.44 4.14 -8.83
CA ASP A 169 24.34 5.60 -8.89
C ASP A 169 23.18 6.14 -9.78
N VAL A 170 22.24 5.30 -10.20
CA VAL A 170 21.08 5.69 -11.00
C VAL A 170 19.81 5.67 -10.15
N PRO A 171 19.06 6.77 -10.02
CA PRO A 171 17.75 6.80 -9.38
C PRO A 171 16.73 6.01 -10.21
N LEU A 172 16.09 5.02 -9.58
CA LEU A 172 15.10 4.12 -10.20
C LEU A 172 13.78 4.17 -9.45
N LEU A 173 12.69 4.19 -10.22
CA LEU A 173 11.32 4.09 -9.72
C LEU A 173 10.87 2.63 -9.65
N ASP A 174 10.13 2.25 -8.59
CA ASP A 174 9.44 0.96 -8.45
C ASP A 174 10.41 -0.23 -8.60
N LEU A 175 11.23 -0.42 -7.57
CA LEU A 175 12.26 -1.46 -7.56
C LEU A 175 11.64 -2.87 -7.53
N CYS A 176 12.10 -3.77 -8.39
CA CYS A 176 11.90 -5.21 -8.20
C CYS A 176 12.86 -5.73 -7.12
N TYR A 177 12.70 -6.99 -6.69
CA TYR A 177 13.49 -7.56 -5.59
C TYR A 177 15.01 -7.53 -5.86
N GLU A 178 15.42 -7.79 -7.08
CA GLU A 178 16.83 -7.81 -7.45
C GLU A 178 17.46 -6.41 -7.41
N GLU A 179 16.70 -5.39 -7.82
CA GLU A 179 17.11 -3.99 -7.71
C GLU A 179 17.09 -3.51 -6.25
N ASP A 180 16.04 -3.84 -5.48
CA ASP A 180 15.88 -3.52 -4.07
C ASP A 180 17.02 -4.10 -3.22
N SER A 181 17.39 -5.35 -3.47
CA SER A 181 18.49 -6.04 -2.77
C SER A 181 19.88 -5.52 -3.11
N ALA A 182 20.04 -4.82 -4.24
CA ALA A 182 21.29 -4.21 -4.69
C ALA A 182 21.27 -2.68 -4.53
N ALA A 183 20.21 -2.11 -3.97
CA ALA A 183 20.07 -0.67 -3.85
C ALA A 183 21.03 -0.09 -2.79
N MET A 184 21.80 0.92 -3.18
CA MET A 184 22.61 1.72 -2.26
C MET A 184 21.76 2.58 -1.34
N VAL A 185 20.58 2.99 -1.85
CA VAL A 185 19.56 3.76 -1.14
C VAL A 185 18.21 3.18 -1.49
N ASP A 186 17.39 2.85 -0.49
CA ASP A 186 15.97 2.48 -0.62
C ASP A 186 15.09 3.58 -0.04
N LEU A 187 14.02 3.93 -0.74
CA LEU A 187 13.05 4.91 -0.31
C LEU A 187 11.63 4.44 -0.67
N ASN A 188 10.73 4.49 0.32
CA ASN A 188 9.32 4.23 0.16
C ASN A 188 8.53 5.51 0.41
N CYS A 189 7.63 5.87 -0.50
CA CYS A 189 6.87 7.10 -0.47
C CYS A 189 5.38 6.83 -0.49
N VAL A 190 4.63 7.51 0.37
CA VAL A 190 3.16 7.52 0.41
C VAL A 190 2.70 8.95 0.20
N MET A 191 1.83 9.18 -0.78
CA MET A 191 1.28 10.50 -1.07
C MET A 191 -0.23 10.45 -1.31
N ASP A 192 -0.88 11.57 -1.04
CA ASP A 192 -2.25 11.80 -1.47
C ASP A 192 -2.32 12.30 -2.94
N ASP A 193 -3.54 12.50 -3.45
CA ASP A 193 -3.78 12.95 -4.82
C ASP A 193 -3.54 14.46 -5.04
N GLN A 194 -3.23 15.20 -3.97
CA GLN A 194 -2.75 16.57 -4.04
C GLN A 194 -1.20 16.65 -4.10
N GLY A 195 -0.51 15.49 -4.06
CA GLY A 195 0.95 15.41 -4.05
C GLY A 195 1.56 15.70 -2.68
N ARG A 196 0.77 15.66 -1.59
CA ARG A 196 1.27 15.85 -0.23
C ARG A 196 1.83 14.54 0.31
N LEU A 197 2.99 14.62 0.92
CA LEU A 197 3.63 13.48 1.58
C LEU A 197 2.84 13.09 2.84
N ILE A 198 2.45 11.83 2.91
CA ILE A 198 1.84 11.21 4.09
C ILE A 198 2.91 10.51 4.92
N GLU A 199 3.78 9.76 4.24
CA GLU A 199 4.91 9.10 4.87
C GLU A 199 6.05 8.95 3.87
N ILE A 200 7.27 9.06 4.37
CA ILE A 200 8.50 8.80 3.65
C ILE A 200 9.43 7.99 4.55
N GLN A 201 9.92 6.88 4.03
CA GLN A 201 10.92 6.05 4.70
C GLN A 201 12.09 5.91 3.74
N GLY A 202 13.28 6.33 4.15
CA GLY A 202 14.48 6.25 3.32
C GLY A 202 15.66 5.76 4.13
N THR A 203 16.41 4.83 3.58
CA THR A 203 17.60 4.22 4.19
C THR A 203 18.75 4.23 3.21
N GLY A 204 19.91 4.69 3.67
CA GLY A 204 21.15 4.45 2.97
C GLY A 204 21.68 3.08 3.36
N GLU A 205 21.46 2.08 2.51
CA GLU A 205 21.83 0.68 2.80
C GLU A 205 23.35 0.46 2.73
N GLU A 206 24.00 1.01 1.71
CA GLU A 206 25.44 0.90 1.51
C GLU A 206 26.18 2.21 1.80
N ARG A 207 25.52 3.36 1.61
CA ARG A 207 26.09 4.69 1.84
C ARG A 207 25.02 5.70 2.25
N PRO A 208 25.41 6.78 2.96
CA PRO A 208 24.54 7.94 3.13
C PRO A 208 24.14 8.53 1.79
N PHE A 209 22.96 9.16 1.73
CA PHE A 209 22.47 9.89 0.56
C PHE A 209 22.22 11.36 0.88
N THR A 210 22.35 12.19 -0.14
CA THR A 210 22.21 13.65 -0.03
C THR A 210 20.75 14.08 -0.07
N LEU A 211 20.49 15.33 0.32
CA LEU A 211 19.16 15.93 0.17
C LEU A 211 18.73 16.06 -1.30
N ASP A 212 19.70 16.23 -2.21
CA ASP A 212 19.38 16.31 -3.65
C ASP A 212 19.00 14.95 -4.22
N GLU A 213 19.67 13.87 -3.81
CA GLU A 213 19.25 12.51 -4.14
C GLU A 213 17.86 12.19 -3.56
N GLN A 214 17.58 12.58 -2.32
CA GLN A 214 16.25 12.44 -1.73
C GLN A 214 15.19 13.16 -2.56
N ARG A 215 15.43 14.40 -2.99
CA ARG A 215 14.47 15.14 -3.83
C ARG A 215 14.21 14.42 -5.14
N GLN A 216 15.25 13.94 -5.82
CA GLN A 216 15.12 13.18 -7.07
C GLN A 216 14.27 11.92 -6.87
N LEU A 217 14.50 11.16 -5.79
CA LEU A 217 13.72 9.97 -5.48
C LEU A 217 12.25 10.31 -5.18
N VAL A 218 12.00 11.38 -4.43
CA VAL A 218 10.63 11.84 -4.12
C VAL A 218 9.90 12.29 -5.39
N GLU A 219 10.56 12.99 -6.30
CA GLU A 219 9.98 13.39 -7.59
C GLU A 219 9.65 12.19 -8.49
N LEU A 220 10.50 11.15 -8.48
CA LEU A 220 10.19 9.88 -9.15
C LEU A 220 8.98 9.21 -8.52
N CYS A 221 8.91 9.15 -7.19
CA CYS A 221 7.76 8.60 -6.47
C CYS A 221 6.47 9.35 -6.79
N GLU A 222 6.48 10.68 -6.83
CA GLU A 222 5.30 11.48 -7.19
C GLU A 222 4.77 11.09 -8.58
N LYS A 223 5.64 10.98 -9.58
CA LYS A 223 5.26 10.53 -10.93
C LYS A 223 4.62 9.14 -10.91
N GLY A 224 5.22 8.21 -10.16
CA GLY A 224 4.70 6.84 -10.01
C GLY A 224 3.35 6.82 -9.31
N ILE A 225 3.21 7.54 -8.20
CA ILE A 225 1.99 7.61 -7.40
C ILE A 225 0.83 8.20 -8.20
N ARG A 226 1.04 9.27 -8.98
CA ARG A 226 0.01 9.83 -9.86
C ARG A 226 -0.53 8.80 -10.87
N ARG A 227 0.34 7.94 -11.42
CA ARG A 227 -0.07 6.84 -12.32
C ARG A 227 -0.86 5.77 -11.58
N LEU A 228 -0.44 5.40 -10.36
CA LEU A 228 -1.17 4.45 -9.53
C LEU A 228 -2.56 4.97 -9.15
N GLN A 229 -2.67 6.24 -8.79
CA GLN A 229 -3.95 6.88 -8.50
C GLN A 229 -4.87 6.96 -9.73
N ALA A 230 -4.32 7.13 -10.93
CA ALA A 230 -5.11 7.05 -12.16
C ALA A 230 -5.69 5.63 -12.36
N VAL A 231 -4.90 4.58 -12.12
CA VAL A 231 -5.39 3.19 -12.15
C VAL A 231 -6.47 2.95 -11.08
N GLN A 232 -6.28 3.46 -9.85
CA GLN A 232 -7.30 3.37 -8.80
C GLN A 232 -8.62 4.01 -9.23
N LYS A 233 -8.57 5.22 -9.82
CA LYS A 233 -9.75 5.94 -10.30
C LYS A 233 -10.46 5.17 -11.41
N GLU A 234 -9.72 4.65 -12.39
CA GLU A 234 -10.28 3.82 -13.47
C GLU A 234 -11.03 2.60 -12.92
N ILE A 235 -10.43 1.86 -11.99
CA ILE A 235 -11.04 0.66 -11.40
C ILE A 235 -12.26 1.03 -10.54
N LEU A 236 -12.23 2.17 -9.86
CA LEU A 236 -13.36 2.64 -9.04
C LEU A 236 -14.45 3.33 -9.86
N GLY A 237 -14.22 3.62 -11.14
CA GLY A 237 -15.20 4.22 -12.05
C GLY A 237 -15.47 5.70 -11.77
N VAL A 238 -14.43 6.45 -11.42
CA VAL A 238 -14.48 7.89 -11.12
C VAL A 238 -13.38 8.65 -11.84
#